data_26425ae09130dad60b90344d1da93b3e
#
_entry.id   26425ae09130dad60b90344d1da93b3e
#
_cell.length_a   1.000
_cell.length_b   1.000
_cell.length_c   1.000
_cell.angle_alpha   90.00
_cell.angle_beta   90.00
_cell.angle_gamma   90.00
#
_symmetry.space_group_name_H-M   'P 1'
#
loop_
_entity.id
_entity.type
_entity.pdbx_description
1 polymer ?
#
loop_
_entity_poly.entity_id
_entity_poly.type
_entity_poly.pdbx_seq_one_letter_code
_entity_poly.pdbx_strand_id
1 'polypeptide(L)'
;IFLSISHEEMNKVIITSTRSGRTIQDTPTRVELIAGEELSEKGNMKPGDIRMLLNESTGIRTQQTSATSYNSSIRIQGLDGKYTQLLRDGLPLYGGYSGSLSLMQIAPLDLQQVEVIKGASSTLYGGGAIAGLVNLVSKIPTETRELNFLANSTSALGLDLSGFYAEKFKKVGFTLFTSYNKGTAFDPADIGLTAIPKFDRWTVNPRMFFYLGTDTKMDLGVSYITEDRLGGNTDFIKGIDVQNPYFEKNLTDRFSTQFNFSHRFSKNAQLRIKNSISNFERQIEIPDYGFSGQQLSTFSEVNLITFSDRSEWVWGINLWSDQFEHREARAGSDLSFSNIIVGLFAQNTFNLTQKWTSELGMRVDYQSDYDVFVLPRISLLFEPTECLTFRLGGGIGYKTPTVFSEEAERLQFRNILAISPSELQAEESIGGNFDINYRWPITDKLSLSLNSLFFYTKIKNPLVLTKVDAILALPNTFEFSQPNSYVDTKGIEINMKWSYNDFKLFIGYTYADVNEHYNGKVKEFPLVANHRFNNVLMYEKHENFWIG
;
A
#
# COMPACT_ATOMS: atom_id res chain seq x y z
N ILE A 1 29.45 -10.07 2.85
CA ILE A 1 29.82 -8.70 2.38
C ILE A 1 28.49 -8.01 2.13
N PHE A 2 28.03 -7.21 3.11
CA PHE A 2 26.89 -6.33 2.94
C PHE A 2 27.43 -5.03 2.33
N LEU A 3 27.23 -4.84 1.04
CA LEU A 3 27.47 -3.56 0.39
C LEU A 3 26.36 -2.61 0.84
N SER A 4 26.68 -1.64 1.69
CA SER A 4 25.77 -0.51 1.94
C SER A 4 25.56 0.20 0.61
N ILE A 5 24.32 0.29 0.15
CA ILE A 5 23.99 1.04 -1.06
C ILE A 5 24.28 2.50 -0.77
N SER A 6 25.33 3.06 -1.36
CA SER A 6 25.63 4.49 -1.27
C SER A 6 24.47 5.31 -1.85
N HIS A 7 24.36 6.58 -1.50
CA HIS A 7 23.32 7.46 -2.08
C HIS A 7 23.38 7.55 -3.61
N GLU A 8 24.56 7.39 -4.20
CA GLU A 8 24.74 7.30 -5.65
C GLU A 8 24.18 6.00 -6.23
N GLU A 9 24.24 4.89 -5.48
CA GLU A 9 23.67 3.61 -5.91
C GLU A 9 22.16 3.60 -5.84
N MET A 10 21.53 4.26 -4.85
CA MET A 10 20.06 4.41 -4.80
C MET A 10 19.49 5.17 -6.00
N ASN A 11 20.24 6.14 -6.55
CA ASN A 11 19.80 6.88 -7.74
C ASN A 11 19.73 6.01 -9.01
N LYS A 12 20.49 4.92 -9.04
CA LYS A 12 20.53 3.95 -10.14
C LYS A 12 19.50 2.83 -9.98
N VAL A 13 18.74 2.82 -8.88
CA VAL A 13 17.69 1.80 -8.67
C VAL A 13 16.56 1.99 -9.68
N ILE A 14 16.23 0.92 -10.37
CA ILE A 14 15.13 0.90 -11.34
C ILE A 14 13.81 0.88 -10.59
N ILE A 15 12.92 1.78 -10.95
CA ILE A 15 11.57 1.87 -10.42
C ILE A 15 10.64 1.00 -11.24
N THR A 16 9.93 0.09 -10.58
CA THR A 16 9.02 -0.86 -11.20
C THR A 16 7.59 -0.31 -11.29
N SER A 17 7.20 0.56 -10.37
CA SER A 17 5.87 1.18 -10.31
C SER A 17 5.58 2.14 -11.47
N THR A 18 6.57 2.66 -12.17
CA THR A 18 6.36 3.48 -13.37
C THR A 18 6.20 2.65 -14.64
N ARG A 19 6.32 1.32 -14.56
CA ARG A 19 6.35 0.38 -15.70
C ARG A 19 7.44 0.68 -16.74
N SER A 20 8.24 1.69 -16.51
CA SER A 20 9.40 2.06 -17.30
C SER A 20 10.66 1.29 -16.85
N GLY A 21 11.77 1.46 -17.54
CA GLY A 21 13.10 1.01 -17.10
C GLY A 21 13.92 2.14 -16.49
N ARG A 22 13.27 3.26 -16.11
CA ARG A 22 13.95 4.47 -15.63
C ARG A 22 14.39 4.34 -14.19
N THR A 23 15.43 5.08 -13.86
CA THR A 23 15.90 5.22 -12.49
C THR A 23 15.04 6.25 -11.73
N ILE A 24 15.14 6.27 -10.42
CA ILE A 24 14.42 7.24 -9.58
C ILE A 24 14.78 8.70 -9.96
N GLN A 25 16.02 8.93 -10.39
CA GLN A 25 16.49 10.26 -10.77
C GLN A 25 15.80 10.74 -12.05
N ASP A 26 15.72 9.89 -13.06
CA ASP A 26 15.21 10.25 -14.41
C ASP A 26 13.68 10.19 -14.52
N THR A 27 12.99 9.92 -13.41
CA THR A 27 11.53 9.75 -13.40
C THR A 27 10.84 11.06 -13.02
N PRO A 28 9.94 11.63 -13.89
CA PRO A 28 9.17 12.83 -13.58
C PRO A 28 8.21 12.65 -12.41
N THR A 29 7.63 11.47 -12.28
CA THR A 29 6.83 11.12 -11.11
C THR A 29 7.73 10.98 -9.89
N ARG A 30 7.39 11.68 -8.79
CA ARG A 30 8.09 11.49 -7.52
C ARG A 30 7.81 10.10 -6.96
N VAL A 31 8.87 9.33 -6.77
CA VAL A 31 8.82 8.03 -6.11
C VAL A 31 9.73 8.09 -4.88
N GLU A 32 9.21 7.67 -3.75
CA GLU A 32 9.98 7.45 -2.53
C GLU A 32 10.35 5.96 -2.48
N LEU A 33 11.61 5.69 -2.20
CA LEU A 33 12.16 4.34 -2.23
C LEU A 33 12.71 3.98 -0.84
N ILE A 34 12.26 2.84 -0.32
CA ILE A 34 12.83 2.20 0.87
C ILE A 34 13.49 0.91 0.39
N ALA A 35 14.81 0.83 0.43
CA ALA A 35 15.57 -0.30 -0.09
C ALA A 35 16.88 -0.50 0.68
N GLY A 36 17.55 -1.63 0.45
CA GLY A 36 18.86 -1.93 1.01
C GLY A 36 18.87 -1.95 2.53
N GLU A 37 19.80 -1.21 3.11
CA GLU A 37 20.00 -1.11 4.56
C GLU A 37 18.77 -0.55 5.27
N GLU A 38 18.18 0.53 4.75
CA GLU A 38 16.97 1.14 5.32
C GLU A 38 15.79 0.15 5.41
N LEU A 39 15.60 -0.67 4.36
CA LEU A 39 14.57 -1.71 4.37
C LEU A 39 14.87 -2.79 5.42
N SER A 40 16.13 -3.20 5.53
CA SER A 40 16.55 -4.20 6.50
C SER A 40 16.36 -3.73 7.95
N GLU A 41 16.79 -2.50 8.26
CA GLU A 41 16.65 -1.91 9.59
C GLU A 41 15.19 -1.75 9.99
N LYS A 42 14.40 -1.06 9.16
CA LYS A 42 12.97 -0.85 9.41
C LYS A 42 12.19 -2.17 9.44
N GLY A 43 12.55 -3.14 8.60
CA GLY A 43 11.96 -4.47 8.58
C GLY A 43 12.25 -5.28 9.85
N ASN A 44 13.43 -5.11 10.44
CA ASN A 44 13.81 -5.79 11.69
C ASN A 44 13.16 -5.18 12.94
N MET A 45 12.71 -3.92 12.91
CA MET A 45 11.99 -3.29 14.04
C MET A 45 10.68 -4.02 14.35
N LYS A 46 9.99 -4.52 13.32
CA LYS A 46 8.78 -5.33 13.48
C LYS A 46 8.68 -6.38 12.36
N PRO A 47 9.39 -7.49 12.48
CA PRO A 47 9.54 -8.45 11.40
C PRO A 47 8.27 -9.24 11.07
N GLY A 48 7.26 -9.22 11.93
CA GLY A 48 5.99 -9.89 11.69
C GLY A 48 5.08 -9.17 10.69
N ASP A 49 5.26 -7.86 10.46
CA ASP A 49 4.43 -7.07 9.52
C ASP A 49 5.09 -5.77 9.05
N ILE A 50 4.59 -5.19 7.93
CA ILE A 50 5.16 -3.99 7.30
C ILE A 50 4.71 -2.66 7.93
N ARG A 51 3.88 -2.64 8.96
CA ARG A 51 3.32 -1.39 9.51
C ARG A 51 4.40 -0.44 10.00
N MET A 52 5.37 -0.96 10.74
CA MET A 52 6.46 -0.13 11.28
C MET A 52 7.33 0.44 10.15
N LEU A 53 7.68 -0.39 9.18
CA LEU A 53 8.42 0.01 7.99
C LEU A 53 7.77 1.20 7.26
N LEU A 54 6.45 1.16 7.09
CA LEU A 54 5.70 2.24 6.45
C LEU A 54 5.55 3.46 7.37
N ASN A 55 5.33 3.23 8.68
CA ASN A 55 5.10 4.31 9.64
C ASN A 55 6.33 5.19 9.87
N GLU A 56 7.54 4.66 9.64
CA GLU A 56 8.79 5.41 9.70
C GLU A 56 9.03 6.30 8.46
N SER A 57 8.20 6.18 7.43
CA SER A 57 8.29 7.01 6.23
C SER A 57 7.52 8.32 6.41
N THR A 58 8.12 9.43 6.00
CA THR A 58 7.51 10.77 6.11
C THR A 58 6.23 10.83 5.27
N GLY A 59 5.18 11.46 5.80
CA GLY A 59 3.88 11.59 5.11
C GLY A 59 3.05 10.32 5.04
N ILE A 60 3.54 9.20 5.59
CA ILE A 60 2.81 7.94 5.69
C ILE A 60 2.54 7.64 7.17
N ARG A 61 1.34 7.22 7.48
CA ARG A 61 0.95 6.76 8.81
C ARG A 61 0.17 5.47 8.72
N THR A 62 0.51 4.51 9.57
CA THR A 62 -0.34 3.36 9.82
C THR A 62 -1.24 3.68 11.01
N GLN A 63 -2.55 3.71 10.76
CA GLN A 63 -3.57 4.01 11.76
C GLN A 63 -4.24 2.73 12.20
N GLN A 64 -4.20 2.44 13.50
CA GLN A 64 -5.02 1.37 14.07
C GLN A 64 -6.50 1.78 14.02
N THR A 65 -7.34 0.90 13.47
CA THR A 65 -8.77 1.15 13.23
C THR A 65 -9.67 0.38 14.18
N SER A 66 -9.17 -0.68 14.81
CA SER A 66 -9.88 -1.45 15.84
C SER A 66 -9.02 -1.62 17.07
N ALA A 67 -9.61 -1.45 18.25
CA ALA A 67 -8.95 -1.65 19.55
C ALA A 67 -8.72 -3.13 19.84
N THR A 68 -9.65 -4.01 19.45
CA THR A 68 -9.67 -5.43 19.82
C THR A 68 -9.03 -6.34 18.77
N SER A 69 -9.33 -6.13 17.48
CA SER A 69 -8.72 -6.91 16.40
C SER A 69 -7.35 -6.36 15.97
N TYR A 70 -6.99 -5.16 16.41
CA TYR A 70 -5.73 -4.49 16.08
C TYR A 70 -5.57 -4.19 14.58
N ASN A 71 -6.70 -4.14 13.84
CA ASN A 71 -6.71 -3.78 12.43
C ASN A 71 -6.05 -2.43 12.20
N SER A 72 -5.39 -2.28 11.06
CA SER A 72 -4.67 -1.05 10.74
C SER A 72 -4.81 -0.71 9.26
N SER A 73 -4.99 0.56 8.96
CA SER A 73 -4.97 1.09 7.61
C SER A 73 -3.76 1.98 7.37
N ILE A 74 -3.43 2.21 6.10
CA ILE A 74 -2.38 3.14 5.68
C ILE A 74 -3.03 4.48 5.32
N ARG A 75 -2.47 5.59 5.83
CA ARG A 75 -2.85 6.95 5.47
C ARG A 75 -1.68 7.64 4.79
N ILE A 76 -1.89 8.14 3.58
CA ILE A 76 -0.93 8.98 2.86
C ILE A 76 -1.50 10.40 2.82
N GLN A 77 -0.68 11.38 3.24
CA GLN A 77 -1.09 12.80 3.28
C GLN A 77 -2.39 13.03 4.09
N GLY A 78 -2.62 12.21 5.12
CA GLY A 78 -3.78 12.27 6.00
C GLY A 78 -5.07 11.68 5.42
N LEU A 79 -5.11 11.29 4.14
CA LEU A 79 -6.27 10.68 3.52
C LEU A 79 -6.49 9.24 4.00
N ASP A 80 -7.74 8.80 4.02
CA ASP A 80 -8.18 7.47 4.40
C ASP A 80 -7.51 6.37 3.54
N GLY A 81 -7.27 5.20 4.15
CA GLY A 81 -6.65 4.06 3.49
C GLY A 81 -7.35 3.55 2.25
N LYS A 82 -8.67 3.76 2.13
CA LYS A 82 -9.43 3.42 0.93
C LYS A 82 -8.95 4.15 -0.34
N TYR A 83 -8.24 5.27 -0.19
CA TYR A 83 -7.68 6.08 -1.28
C TYR A 83 -6.24 5.73 -1.64
N THR A 84 -5.65 4.76 -0.94
CA THR A 84 -4.31 4.25 -1.20
C THR A 84 -4.36 2.85 -1.80
N GLN A 85 -3.65 2.66 -2.91
CA GLN A 85 -3.55 1.34 -3.54
C GLN A 85 -2.31 0.60 -3.06
N LEU A 86 -2.50 -0.63 -2.55
CA LEU A 86 -1.42 -1.51 -2.15
C LEU A 86 -1.16 -2.52 -3.26
N LEU A 87 0.10 -2.62 -3.69
CA LEU A 87 0.54 -3.49 -4.78
C LEU A 87 1.66 -4.42 -4.31
N ARG A 88 1.79 -5.56 -4.98
CA ARG A 88 2.98 -6.40 -4.92
C ARG A 88 3.45 -6.73 -6.33
N ASP A 89 4.70 -6.37 -6.66
CA ASP A 89 5.27 -6.53 -8.01
C ASP A 89 4.42 -5.86 -9.11
N GLY A 90 3.72 -4.77 -8.74
CA GLY A 90 2.79 -4.04 -9.61
C GLY A 90 1.45 -4.72 -9.87
N LEU A 91 1.12 -5.78 -9.12
CA LEU A 91 -0.19 -6.42 -9.07
C LEU A 91 -0.97 -5.91 -7.87
N PRO A 92 -2.28 -5.62 -7.99
CA PRO A 92 -3.12 -5.27 -6.84
C PRO A 92 -3.06 -6.37 -5.78
N LEU A 93 -2.82 -5.97 -4.53
CA LEU A 93 -2.62 -6.93 -3.46
C LEU A 93 -3.91 -7.15 -2.67
N TYR A 94 -4.41 -6.10 -2.02
CA TYR A 94 -5.59 -6.21 -1.19
C TYR A 94 -6.43 -4.93 -1.30
N GLY A 95 -7.73 -5.09 -1.47
CA GLY A 95 -8.69 -4.00 -1.51
C GLY A 95 -10.07 -4.46 -1.05
N GLY A 96 -10.98 -3.53 -0.78
CA GLY A 96 -12.31 -3.86 -0.32
C GLY A 96 -12.31 -4.64 1.01
N TYR A 97 -13.05 -5.72 1.09
CA TYR A 97 -13.15 -6.58 2.27
C TYR A 97 -11.79 -7.15 2.71
N SER A 98 -10.95 -7.51 1.73
CA SER A 98 -9.63 -8.07 2.00
C SER A 98 -8.61 -7.03 2.51
N GLY A 99 -8.93 -5.74 2.44
CA GLY A 99 -8.00 -4.65 2.78
C GLY A 99 -7.79 -4.45 4.28
N SER A 100 -8.74 -4.79 5.13
CA SER A 100 -8.74 -4.43 6.54
C SER A 100 -7.61 -5.04 7.38
N LEU A 101 -7.19 -6.27 7.10
CA LEU A 101 -6.09 -6.96 7.78
C LEU A 101 -4.77 -6.95 6.99
N SER A 102 -4.75 -6.31 5.82
CA SER A 102 -3.69 -6.46 4.82
C SER A 102 -2.29 -6.13 5.32
N LEU A 103 -2.09 -4.99 5.95
CA LEU A 103 -0.76 -4.55 6.40
C LEU A 103 -0.15 -5.45 7.46
N MET A 104 -0.99 -6.07 8.28
CA MET A 104 -0.55 -6.95 9.36
C MET A 104 -0.14 -8.33 8.85
N GLN A 105 -0.62 -8.74 7.67
CA GLN A 105 -0.38 -10.07 7.10
C GLN A 105 0.81 -10.12 6.13
N ILE A 106 1.55 -9.03 5.97
CA ILE A 106 2.71 -8.94 5.09
C ILE A 106 3.98 -8.80 5.93
N ALA A 107 4.82 -9.81 5.94
CA ALA A 107 6.15 -9.75 6.54
C ALA A 107 7.19 -9.22 5.52
N PRO A 108 8.23 -8.46 5.95
CA PRO A 108 9.12 -7.76 5.02
C PRO A 108 10.31 -8.57 4.50
N LEU A 109 10.61 -9.77 5.01
CA LEU A 109 11.87 -10.50 4.75
C LEU A 109 12.09 -10.87 3.27
N ASP A 110 11.01 -11.07 2.51
CA ASP A 110 11.06 -11.39 1.07
C ASP A 110 11.00 -10.16 0.15
N LEU A 111 11.02 -8.94 0.72
CA LEU A 111 11.02 -7.69 -0.03
C LEU A 111 12.44 -7.27 -0.43
N GLN A 112 12.58 -6.79 -1.65
CA GLN A 112 13.79 -6.16 -2.18
C GLN A 112 13.74 -4.65 -2.00
N GLN A 113 12.56 -4.05 -2.21
CA GLN A 113 12.33 -2.62 -2.06
C GLN A 113 10.83 -2.32 -1.89
N VAL A 114 10.53 -1.16 -1.32
CA VAL A 114 9.18 -0.60 -1.26
C VAL A 114 9.20 0.74 -1.98
N GLU A 115 8.32 0.87 -2.97
CA GLU A 115 8.15 2.08 -3.77
C GLU A 115 6.85 2.77 -3.36
N VAL A 116 6.92 4.04 -3.03
CA VAL A 116 5.76 4.85 -2.67
C VAL A 116 5.61 6.01 -3.63
N ILE A 117 4.47 6.10 -4.30
CA ILE A 117 4.06 7.26 -5.08
C ILE A 117 2.95 7.97 -4.31
N LYS A 118 3.14 9.26 -4.01
CA LYS A 118 2.17 10.09 -3.29
C LYS A 118 1.44 11.01 -4.25
N GLY A 119 0.14 11.15 -4.04
CA GLY A 119 -0.76 11.89 -4.94
C GLY A 119 -1.31 11.04 -6.08
N ALA A 120 -2.11 11.65 -6.96
CA ALA A 120 -2.83 10.97 -8.02
C ALA A 120 -1.91 10.18 -8.97
N SER A 121 -2.07 8.86 -9.01
CA SER A 121 -1.28 7.93 -9.82
C SER A 121 -2.17 7.06 -10.74
N SER A 122 -3.27 7.64 -11.19
CA SER A 122 -4.38 6.94 -11.86
C SER A 122 -4.05 6.37 -13.23
N THR A 123 -3.12 6.96 -14.01
CA THR A 123 -2.89 6.51 -15.39
C THR A 123 -2.54 5.03 -15.48
N LEU A 124 -1.57 4.56 -14.73
CA LEU A 124 -1.11 3.17 -14.81
C LEU A 124 -1.91 2.21 -13.92
N TYR A 125 -2.50 2.74 -12.83
CA TYR A 125 -3.05 1.90 -11.75
C TYR A 125 -4.56 2.04 -11.55
N GLY A 126 -5.22 2.92 -12.33
CA GLY A 126 -6.66 3.16 -12.25
C GLY A 126 -7.06 4.12 -11.13
N GLY A 127 -8.36 4.31 -11.00
CA GLY A 127 -8.94 5.38 -10.19
C GLY A 127 -8.61 5.32 -8.71
N GLY A 128 -8.45 4.15 -8.12
CA GLY A 128 -8.27 3.95 -6.67
C GLY A 128 -6.98 4.52 -6.07
N ALA A 129 -6.01 4.97 -6.87
CA ALA A 129 -4.76 5.57 -6.42
C ALA A 129 -4.88 7.10 -6.25
N ILE A 130 -5.82 7.58 -5.44
CA ILE A 130 -6.08 9.01 -5.18
C ILE A 130 -5.02 9.62 -4.27
N ALA A 131 -4.79 9.03 -3.10
CA ALA A 131 -3.75 9.43 -2.17
C ALA A 131 -2.36 8.96 -2.61
N GLY A 132 -2.33 7.92 -3.42
CA GLY A 132 -1.12 7.34 -3.96
C GLY A 132 -1.13 5.81 -3.96
N LEU A 133 0.05 5.23 -4.09
CA LEU A 133 0.23 3.79 -4.05
C LEU A 133 1.49 3.39 -3.29
N VAL A 134 1.46 2.17 -2.77
CA VAL A 134 2.61 1.48 -2.18
C VAL A 134 2.82 0.19 -2.95
N ASN A 135 3.98 0.04 -3.60
CA ASN A 135 4.35 -1.15 -4.34
C ASN A 135 5.45 -1.92 -3.61
N LEU A 136 5.13 -3.10 -3.16
CA LEU A 136 6.04 -4.02 -2.49
C LEU A 136 6.75 -4.86 -3.55
N VAL A 137 8.03 -4.61 -3.79
CA VAL A 137 8.81 -5.35 -4.78
C VAL A 137 9.50 -6.53 -4.12
N SER A 138 9.20 -7.72 -4.58
CA SER A 138 9.74 -8.95 -4.04
C SER A 138 11.16 -9.23 -4.53
N LYS A 139 11.97 -9.91 -3.73
CA LYS A 139 13.28 -10.43 -4.13
C LYS A 139 13.15 -11.43 -5.28
N ILE A 140 14.11 -11.39 -6.19
CA ILE A 140 14.25 -12.30 -7.32
C ILE A 140 15.49 -13.18 -7.13
N PRO A 141 15.49 -14.43 -7.62
CA PRO A 141 16.64 -15.33 -7.47
C PRO A 141 17.83 -14.89 -8.33
N THR A 142 19.02 -14.93 -7.75
CA THR A 142 20.30 -14.71 -8.41
C THR A 142 21.09 -16.01 -8.49
N GLU A 143 22.24 -16.01 -9.20
CA GLU A 143 23.13 -17.19 -9.28
C GLU A 143 23.77 -17.52 -7.93
N THR A 144 23.87 -16.52 -7.04
CA THR A 144 24.29 -16.73 -5.65
C THR A 144 23.09 -17.13 -4.82
N ARG A 145 23.19 -18.27 -4.12
CA ARG A 145 22.16 -18.73 -3.20
C ARG A 145 21.98 -17.73 -2.04
N GLU A 146 20.76 -17.31 -1.80
CA GLU A 146 20.37 -16.53 -0.63
C GLU A 146 19.55 -17.41 0.33
N LEU A 147 19.94 -17.44 1.61
CA LEU A 147 19.24 -18.17 2.65
C LEU A 147 19.23 -17.30 3.92
N ASN A 148 18.07 -16.79 4.27
CA ASN A 148 17.89 -15.91 5.41
C ASN A 148 16.90 -16.54 6.41
N PHE A 149 17.25 -16.48 7.69
CA PHE A 149 16.37 -16.84 8.78
C PHE A 149 16.25 -15.65 9.73
N LEU A 150 15.05 -15.44 10.22
CA LEU A 150 14.76 -14.43 11.22
C LEU A 150 13.96 -15.06 12.35
N ALA A 151 14.39 -14.80 13.59
CA ALA A 151 13.66 -15.13 14.79
C ALA A 151 13.60 -13.90 15.69
N ASN A 152 12.40 -13.52 16.10
CA ASN A 152 12.14 -12.38 16.98
C ASN A 152 11.17 -12.79 18.09
N SER A 153 11.39 -12.27 19.27
CA SER A 153 10.47 -12.41 20.40
C SER A 153 10.33 -11.06 21.10
N THR A 154 9.14 -10.77 21.55
CA THR A 154 8.81 -9.52 22.23
C THR A 154 8.58 -9.72 23.72
N SER A 155 8.65 -8.63 24.51
CA SER A 155 8.31 -8.64 25.95
C SER A 155 6.85 -9.03 26.21
N ALA A 156 5.95 -8.87 25.22
CA ALA A 156 4.57 -9.33 25.25
C ALA A 156 4.43 -10.82 24.86
N LEU A 157 5.53 -11.60 24.86
CA LEU A 157 5.58 -13.01 24.46
C LEU A 157 5.09 -13.27 23.03
N GLY A 158 5.21 -12.30 22.15
CA GLY A 158 5.05 -12.48 20.71
C GLY A 158 6.25 -13.23 20.13
N LEU A 159 6.03 -14.01 19.08
CA LEU A 159 7.05 -14.78 18.37
C LEU A 159 6.88 -14.60 16.87
N ASP A 160 7.97 -14.23 16.18
CA ASP A 160 8.05 -14.19 14.72
C ASP A 160 9.19 -15.08 14.25
N LEU A 161 8.89 -16.06 13.42
CA LEU A 161 9.85 -16.95 12.78
C LEU A 161 9.66 -16.83 11.27
N SER A 162 10.69 -16.47 10.55
CA SER A 162 10.63 -16.32 9.09
C SER A 162 11.84 -16.95 8.42
N GLY A 163 11.64 -17.53 7.24
CA GLY A 163 12.67 -18.08 6.39
C GLY A 163 12.49 -17.63 4.94
N PHE A 164 13.59 -17.28 4.30
CA PHE A 164 13.62 -16.95 2.88
C PHE A 164 14.75 -17.70 2.19
N TYR A 165 14.42 -18.34 1.08
CA TYR A 165 15.37 -19.00 0.19
C TYR A 165 15.20 -18.47 -1.22
N ALA A 166 16.30 -18.21 -1.93
CA ALA A 166 16.33 -17.84 -3.33
C ALA A 166 17.60 -18.40 -4.02
N GLU A 167 17.42 -19.01 -5.20
CA GLU A 167 18.54 -19.48 -6.03
C GLU A 167 18.09 -19.61 -7.49
N LYS A 168 19.01 -19.26 -8.42
CA LYS A 168 18.81 -19.41 -9.85
C LYS A 168 19.70 -20.52 -10.40
N PHE A 169 19.10 -21.51 -11.05
CA PHE A 169 19.75 -22.65 -11.68
C PHE A 169 19.69 -22.50 -13.20
N LYS A 170 20.68 -21.86 -13.81
CA LYS A 170 20.75 -21.64 -15.27
C LYS A 170 19.48 -20.94 -15.82
N LYS A 171 18.49 -21.73 -16.28
CA LYS A 171 17.26 -21.22 -16.91
C LYS A 171 16.07 -21.17 -15.97
N VAL A 172 16.18 -21.69 -14.77
CA VAL A 172 15.09 -21.72 -13.77
C VAL A 172 15.59 -21.10 -12.49
N GLY A 173 14.77 -20.29 -11.85
CA GLY A 173 15.00 -19.77 -10.51
C GLY A 173 13.86 -20.15 -9.60
N PHE A 174 14.11 -20.13 -8.30
CA PHE A 174 13.12 -20.43 -7.29
C PHE A 174 13.29 -19.50 -6.09
N THR A 175 12.18 -19.02 -5.54
CA THR A 175 12.15 -18.40 -4.23
C THR A 175 11.09 -19.05 -3.37
N LEU A 176 11.36 -19.17 -2.08
CA LEU A 176 10.42 -19.62 -1.08
C LEU A 176 10.51 -18.70 0.14
N PHE A 177 9.42 -18.04 0.45
CA PHE A 177 9.25 -17.36 1.72
C PHE A 177 8.25 -18.13 2.59
N THR A 178 8.56 -18.30 3.87
CA THR A 178 7.67 -18.88 4.86
C THR A 178 7.80 -18.10 6.16
N SER A 179 6.68 -17.90 6.86
CA SER A 179 6.65 -17.21 8.14
C SER A 179 5.59 -17.80 9.06
N TYR A 180 5.94 -17.93 10.33
CA TYR A 180 5.02 -18.19 11.44
C TYR A 180 5.08 -17.02 12.40
N ASN A 181 3.93 -16.41 12.70
CA ASN A 181 3.82 -15.29 13.62
C ASN A 181 2.77 -15.60 14.67
N LYS A 182 3.12 -15.37 15.94
CA LYS A 182 2.25 -15.61 17.09
C LYS A 182 2.24 -14.40 18.00
N GLY A 183 1.05 -13.96 18.40
CA GLY A 183 0.83 -12.98 19.47
C GLY A 183 0.13 -13.61 20.66
N THR A 184 0.47 -13.15 21.86
CA THR A 184 -0.30 -13.46 23.08
C THR A 184 -1.21 -12.28 23.42
N ALA A 185 -2.32 -12.56 24.09
CA ALA A 185 -3.19 -11.51 24.60
C ALA A 185 -2.41 -10.62 25.58
N PHE A 186 -2.26 -9.35 25.25
CA PHE A 186 -1.48 -8.41 26.04
C PHE A 186 -2.30 -7.16 26.38
N ASP A 187 -2.38 -6.84 27.66
CA ASP A 187 -3.09 -5.70 28.24
C ASP A 187 -2.12 -4.85 29.06
N PRO A 188 -1.42 -3.88 28.42
CA PRO A 188 -0.45 -3.03 29.11
C PRO A 188 -1.09 -1.98 30.02
N ALA A 189 -2.39 -1.71 29.83
CA ALA A 189 -3.13 -0.70 30.60
C ALA A 189 -3.83 -1.30 31.83
N ASP A 190 -3.82 -2.63 31.99
CA ASP A 190 -4.48 -3.38 33.08
C ASP A 190 -5.98 -3.04 33.21
N ILE A 191 -6.66 -2.95 32.07
CA ILE A 191 -8.11 -2.63 31.98
C ILE A 191 -8.97 -3.85 31.69
N GLY A 192 -8.37 -5.05 31.61
CA GLY A 192 -9.04 -6.30 31.30
C GLY A 192 -9.37 -6.51 29.83
N LEU A 193 -8.86 -5.64 28.92
CA LEU A 193 -9.04 -5.73 27.48
C LEU A 193 -7.70 -5.74 26.76
N THR A 194 -7.60 -6.54 25.70
CA THR A 194 -6.36 -6.66 24.91
C THR A 194 -6.05 -5.40 24.12
N ALA A 195 -4.84 -4.86 24.26
CA ALA A 195 -4.25 -3.92 23.29
C ALA A 195 -3.60 -4.68 22.13
N ILE A 196 -3.03 -5.88 22.39
CA ILE A 196 -2.55 -6.80 21.36
C ILE A 196 -3.36 -8.09 21.49
N PRO A 197 -4.08 -8.55 20.45
CA PRO A 197 -4.86 -9.77 20.48
C PRO A 197 -3.95 -11.01 20.50
N LYS A 198 -4.49 -12.13 20.96
CA LYS A 198 -3.91 -13.44 20.69
C LYS A 198 -4.11 -13.76 19.21
N PHE A 199 -3.05 -14.19 18.52
CA PHE A 199 -3.15 -14.68 17.14
C PHE A 199 -2.08 -15.70 16.80
N ASP A 200 -2.41 -16.54 15.83
CA ASP A 200 -1.50 -17.48 15.18
C ASP A 200 -1.66 -17.30 13.67
N ARG A 201 -0.55 -17.07 12.93
CA ARG A 201 -0.56 -16.85 11.50
C ARG A 201 0.55 -17.62 10.80
N TRP A 202 0.18 -18.26 9.68
CA TRP A 202 1.10 -18.91 8.76
C TRP A 202 1.08 -18.20 7.40
N THR A 203 2.24 -18.04 6.80
CA THR A 203 2.42 -17.49 5.46
C THR A 203 3.37 -18.37 4.67
N VAL A 204 3.03 -18.70 3.43
CA VAL A 204 3.88 -19.46 2.51
C VAL A 204 3.77 -18.86 1.11
N ASN A 205 4.91 -18.43 0.53
CA ASN A 205 4.99 -17.80 -0.79
C ASN A 205 6.08 -18.47 -1.66
N PRO A 206 5.81 -19.59 -2.34
CA PRO A 206 6.69 -20.14 -3.36
C PRO A 206 6.56 -19.38 -4.69
N ARG A 207 7.69 -19.17 -5.40
CA ARG A 207 7.70 -18.62 -6.76
C ARG A 207 8.72 -19.35 -7.62
N MET A 208 8.39 -19.55 -8.89
CA MET A 208 9.27 -20.12 -9.92
C MET A 208 9.51 -19.11 -11.02
N PHE A 209 10.73 -19.02 -11.48
CA PHE A 209 11.19 -18.09 -12.50
C PHE A 209 11.78 -18.88 -13.67
N PHE A 210 11.41 -18.49 -14.89
CA PHE A 210 11.87 -19.12 -16.12
C PHE A 210 12.58 -18.07 -16.98
N TYR A 211 13.81 -18.33 -17.35
CA TYR A 211 14.66 -17.50 -18.19
C TYR A 211 14.82 -18.16 -19.56
N LEU A 212 13.96 -17.79 -20.50
CA LEU A 212 13.87 -18.41 -21.84
C LEU A 212 14.70 -17.59 -22.84
N GLY A 213 16.02 -17.70 -22.73
CA GLY A 213 16.98 -16.89 -23.48
C GLY A 213 17.24 -15.55 -22.80
N THR A 214 17.71 -14.55 -23.57
CA THR A 214 18.06 -13.21 -23.08
C THR A 214 16.85 -12.28 -22.99
N ASP A 215 15.84 -12.54 -23.80
CA ASP A 215 14.75 -11.60 -24.08
C ASP A 215 13.41 -12.00 -23.46
N THR A 216 13.29 -13.25 -22.97
CA THR A 216 12.05 -13.75 -22.39
C THR A 216 12.23 -14.19 -20.96
N LYS A 217 11.38 -13.64 -20.09
CA LYS A 217 11.30 -14.00 -18.66
C LYS A 217 9.84 -14.25 -18.30
N MET A 218 9.62 -15.22 -17.44
CA MET A 218 8.31 -15.54 -16.89
C MET A 218 8.46 -15.93 -15.43
N ASP A 219 7.52 -15.56 -14.58
CA ASP A 219 7.42 -16.08 -13.23
C ASP A 219 6.00 -16.45 -12.86
N LEU A 220 5.90 -17.45 -12.01
CA LEU A 220 4.67 -17.97 -11.44
C LEU A 220 4.85 -18.03 -9.93
N GLY A 221 3.90 -17.46 -9.20
CA GLY A 221 3.91 -17.45 -7.75
C GLY A 221 2.56 -17.81 -7.17
N VAL A 222 2.59 -18.34 -5.95
CA VAL A 222 1.41 -18.57 -5.11
C VAL A 222 1.70 -17.99 -3.74
N SER A 223 0.70 -17.39 -3.11
CA SER A 223 0.75 -16.95 -1.73
C SER A 223 -0.44 -17.54 -0.98
N TYR A 224 -0.16 -18.14 0.16
CA TYR A 224 -1.19 -18.61 1.09
C TYR A 224 -0.93 -18.05 2.49
N ILE A 225 -1.97 -17.49 3.10
CA ILE A 225 -1.93 -16.93 4.44
C ILE A 225 -3.18 -17.41 5.18
N THR A 226 -2.98 -17.98 6.38
CA THR A 226 -4.08 -18.30 7.28
C THR A 226 -3.81 -17.68 8.66
N GLU A 227 -4.85 -17.15 9.30
CA GLU A 227 -4.74 -16.49 10.59
C GLU A 227 -5.99 -16.72 11.44
N ASP A 228 -5.78 -17.12 12.71
CA ASP A 228 -6.78 -17.11 13.79
C ASP A 228 -6.40 -16.00 14.77
N ARG A 229 -7.32 -15.08 15.04
CA ARG A 229 -7.12 -13.91 15.89
C ARG A 229 -8.27 -13.74 16.86
N LEU A 230 -7.95 -13.54 18.15
CA LEU A 230 -8.90 -13.34 19.24
C LEU A 230 -8.46 -12.19 20.14
N GLY A 231 -9.25 -11.11 20.14
CA GLY A 231 -9.07 -9.97 21.02
C GLY A 231 -10.28 -9.77 21.94
N GLY A 232 -10.15 -8.87 22.92
CA GLY A 232 -11.21 -8.54 23.86
C GLY A 232 -10.85 -8.82 25.30
N ASN A 233 -11.78 -9.36 26.08
CA ASN A 233 -11.60 -9.62 27.51
C ASN A 233 -10.47 -10.62 27.75
N THR A 234 -9.46 -10.21 28.54
CA THR A 234 -8.25 -11.02 28.77
C THR A 234 -8.50 -12.29 29.55
N ASP A 235 -9.45 -12.29 30.49
CA ASP A 235 -9.77 -13.45 31.28
C ASP A 235 -10.55 -14.50 30.48
N PHE A 236 -11.48 -14.05 29.63
CA PHE A 236 -12.14 -14.90 28.64
C PHE A 236 -11.12 -15.60 27.72
N ILE A 237 -10.14 -14.86 27.21
CA ILE A 237 -9.09 -15.40 26.33
C ILE A 237 -8.20 -16.40 27.04
N LYS A 238 -8.02 -16.28 28.38
CA LYS A 238 -7.30 -17.23 29.22
C LYS A 238 -8.15 -18.46 29.59
N GLY A 239 -9.44 -18.48 29.21
CA GLY A 239 -10.36 -19.57 29.55
C GLY A 239 -10.97 -19.49 30.95
N ILE A 240 -10.92 -18.32 31.58
CA ILE A 240 -11.59 -18.02 32.85
C ILE A 240 -13.06 -17.71 32.52
N ASP A 241 -13.96 -18.25 33.32
CA ASP A 241 -15.39 -18.01 33.15
C ASP A 241 -15.74 -16.56 33.54
N VAL A 242 -16.28 -15.81 32.56
CA VAL A 242 -16.65 -14.40 32.69
C VAL A 242 -18.08 -14.21 32.19
N GLN A 243 -18.92 -13.55 32.98
CA GLN A 243 -20.27 -13.23 32.53
C GLN A 243 -20.24 -12.15 31.41
N ASN A 244 -20.85 -12.45 30.27
CA ASN A 244 -20.99 -11.53 29.11
C ASN A 244 -19.65 -10.89 28.69
N PRO A 245 -18.60 -11.68 28.40
CA PRO A 245 -17.32 -11.12 28.00
C PRO A 245 -17.43 -10.48 26.62
N TYR A 246 -16.82 -9.31 26.42
CA TYR A 246 -16.61 -8.81 25.07
C TYR A 246 -15.41 -9.51 24.44
N PHE A 247 -15.61 -10.04 23.24
CA PHE A 247 -14.53 -10.59 22.40
C PHE A 247 -14.78 -10.28 20.94
N GLU A 248 -13.73 -10.29 20.14
CA GLU A 248 -13.76 -10.25 18.69
C GLU A 248 -12.82 -11.34 18.15
N LYS A 249 -13.40 -12.34 17.49
CA LYS A 249 -12.67 -13.40 16.81
C LYS A 249 -12.68 -13.15 15.31
N ASN A 250 -11.52 -13.27 14.69
CA ASN A 250 -11.35 -13.17 13.24
C ASN A 250 -10.62 -14.43 12.75
N LEU A 251 -11.24 -15.16 11.85
CA LEU A 251 -10.64 -16.25 11.09
C LEU A 251 -10.46 -15.81 9.65
N THR A 252 -9.26 -15.93 9.12
CA THR A 252 -8.99 -15.52 7.73
C THR A 252 -8.17 -16.56 6.99
N ASP A 253 -8.56 -16.81 5.74
CA ASP A 253 -7.81 -17.56 4.76
C ASP A 253 -7.66 -16.74 3.49
N ARG A 254 -6.42 -16.65 3.01
CA ARG A 254 -6.07 -15.88 1.84
C ARG A 254 -5.22 -16.71 0.89
N PHE A 255 -5.68 -16.85 -0.33
CA PHE A 255 -4.96 -17.49 -1.40
C PHE A 255 -4.81 -16.51 -2.57
N SER A 256 -3.62 -16.37 -3.12
CA SER A 256 -3.43 -15.56 -4.33
C SER A 256 -2.40 -16.18 -5.25
N THR A 257 -2.58 -15.94 -6.56
CA THR A 257 -1.64 -16.32 -7.61
C THR A 257 -0.97 -15.07 -8.17
N GLN A 258 0.20 -15.26 -8.72
CA GLN A 258 0.94 -14.22 -9.43
C GLN A 258 1.52 -14.83 -10.70
N PHE A 259 1.29 -14.16 -11.82
CA PHE A 259 1.89 -14.48 -13.11
C PHE A 259 2.44 -13.22 -13.73
N ASN A 260 3.71 -13.24 -14.13
CA ASN A 260 4.34 -12.20 -14.92
C ASN A 260 5.05 -12.82 -16.11
N PHE A 261 4.85 -12.25 -17.28
CA PHE A 261 5.55 -12.60 -18.51
C PHE A 261 6.13 -11.33 -19.14
N SER A 262 7.33 -11.39 -19.63
CA SER A 262 8.02 -10.27 -20.27
C SER A 262 8.83 -10.79 -21.47
N HIS A 263 8.59 -10.19 -22.63
CA HIS A 263 9.32 -10.51 -23.85
C HIS A 263 9.78 -9.24 -24.56
N ARG A 264 11.06 -9.17 -24.88
CA ARG A 264 11.66 -8.08 -25.64
C ARG A 264 11.75 -8.46 -27.10
N PHE A 265 10.93 -7.85 -27.94
CA PHE A 265 10.95 -8.09 -29.40
C PHE A 265 12.19 -7.49 -30.07
N SER A 266 12.62 -6.34 -29.58
CA SER A 266 13.79 -5.60 -30.06
C SER A 266 14.36 -4.72 -28.96
N LYS A 267 15.41 -3.97 -29.26
CA LYS A 267 15.94 -2.95 -28.33
C LYS A 267 14.89 -1.88 -27.99
N ASN A 268 13.90 -1.70 -28.88
CA ASN A 268 12.93 -0.61 -28.83
C ASN A 268 11.51 -1.04 -28.48
N ALA A 269 11.25 -2.34 -28.26
CA ALA A 269 9.90 -2.81 -27.96
C ALA A 269 9.90 -4.01 -27.01
N GLN A 270 9.06 -3.92 -25.96
CA GLN A 270 8.88 -4.95 -24.93
C GLN A 270 7.40 -5.16 -24.64
N LEU A 271 6.97 -6.42 -24.61
CA LEU A 271 5.66 -6.84 -24.14
C LEU A 271 5.75 -7.29 -22.68
N ARG A 272 4.78 -6.90 -21.86
CA ARG A 272 4.58 -7.43 -20.51
C ARG A 272 3.14 -7.87 -20.32
N ILE A 273 2.95 -9.04 -19.73
CA ILE A 273 1.65 -9.58 -19.35
C ILE A 273 1.70 -9.89 -17.87
N LYS A 274 0.65 -9.50 -17.16
CA LYS A 274 0.48 -9.76 -15.73
C LYS A 274 -0.89 -10.33 -15.45
N ASN A 275 -0.96 -11.25 -14.51
CA ASN A 275 -2.24 -11.78 -14.02
C ASN A 275 -2.12 -12.12 -12.53
N SER A 276 -3.20 -11.90 -11.80
CA SER A 276 -3.36 -12.31 -10.41
C SER A 276 -4.81 -12.72 -10.17
N ILE A 277 -5.00 -13.78 -9.40
CA ILE A 277 -6.29 -14.22 -8.87
C ILE A 277 -6.11 -14.28 -7.35
N SER A 278 -7.00 -13.64 -6.61
CA SER A 278 -6.98 -13.61 -5.14
C SER A 278 -8.34 -14.03 -4.60
N ASN A 279 -8.34 -15.00 -3.70
CA ASN A 279 -9.49 -15.41 -2.92
C ASN A 279 -9.21 -15.09 -1.45
N PHE A 280 -10.14 -14.40 -0.80
CA PHE A 280 -10.07 -14.03 0.60
C PHE A 280 -11.36 -14.42 1.30
N GLU A 281 -11.24 -15.22 2.34
CA GLU A 281 -12.34 -15.58 3.23
C GLU A 281 -12.07 -15.01 4.62
N ARG A 282 -13.09 -14.44 5.22
CA ARG A 282 -13.03 -13.93 6.59
C ARG A 282 -14.32 -14.19 7.32
N GLN A 283 -14.19 -14.65 8.55
CA GLN A 283 -15.27 -14.79 9.51
C GLN A 283 -14.97 -13.92 10.73
N ILE A 284 -15.90 -13.05 11.10
CA ILE A 284 -15.88 -12.22 12.29
C ILE A 284 -16.95 -12.73 13.25
N GLU A 285 -16.58 -12.92 14.51
CA GLU A 285 -17.50 -13.31 15.57
C GLU A 285 -17.32 -12.39 16.78
N ILE A 286 -18.41 -11.78 17.24
CA ILE A 286 -18.50 -11.00 18.48
C ILE A 286 -19.70 -11.51 19.29
N PRO A 287 -19.88 -11.12 20.55
CA PRO A 287 -21.08 -11.49 21.30
C PRO A 287 -22.36 -11.17 20.53
N ASP A 288 -23.24 -12.18 20.38
CA ASP A 288 -24.56 -12.10 19.72
C ASP A 288 -24.56 -11.70 18.22
N TYR A 289 -23.39 -11.67 17.56
CA TYR A 289 -23.32 -11.34 16.15
C TYR A 289 -22.15 -12.05 15.45
N GLY A 290 -22.38 -12.43 14.19
CA GLY A 290 -21.35 -12.94 13.29
C GLY A 290 -21.48 -12.34 11.90
N PHE A 291 -20.36 -12.14 11.22
CA PHE A 291 -20.28 -11.72 9.84
C PHE A 291 -19.27 -12.58 9.09
N SER A 292 -19.67 -13.11 7.96
CA SER A 292 -18.77 -13.93 7.14
C SER A 292 -18.94 -13.64 5.65
N GLY A 293 -17.84 -13.61 4.93
CA GLY A 293 -17.85 -13.33 3.51
C GLY A 293 -16.61 -13.84 2.80
N GLN A 294 -16.76 -13.94 1.48
CA GLN A 294 -15.69 -14.30 0.56
C GLN A 294 -15.54 -13.22 -0.51
N GLN A 295 -14.33 -12.82 -0.78
CA GLN A 295 -14.00 -11.92 -1.89
C GLN A 295 -13.09 -12.63 -2.88
N LEU A 296 -13.52 -12.67 -4.15
CA LEU A 296 -12.73 -13.15 -5.29
C LEU A 296 -12.38 -11.97 -6.18
N SER A 297 -11.10 -11.68 -6.31
CA SER A 297 -10.59 -10.60 -7.16
C SER A 297 -9.68 -11.16 -8.24
N THR A 298 -9.83 -10.69 -9.48
CA THR A 298 -8.93 -11.03 -10.58
C THR A 298 -8.38 -9.77 -11.23
N PHE A 299 -7.14 -9.82 -11.63
CA PHE A 299 -6.49 -8.74 -12.37
C PHE A 299 -5.68 -9.31 -13.53
N SER A 300 -5.89 -8.77 -14.72
CA SER A 300 -5.11 -9.10 -15.91
C SER A 300 -4.69 -7.83 -16.62
N GLU A 301 -3.45 -7.75 -17.06
CA GLU A 301 -2.90 -6.59 -17.73
C GLU A 301 -1.95 -6.99 -18.85
N VAL A 302 -2.06 -6.32 -20.00
CA VAL A 302 -1.13 -6.42 -21.11
C VAL A 302 -0.58 -5.04 -21.41
N ASN A 303 0.75 -4.91 -21.42
CA ASN A 303 1.47 -3.65 -21.71
C ASN A 303 2.43 -3.84 -22.87
N LEU A 304 2.41 -2.90 -23.81
CA LEU A 304 3.44 -2.71 -24.81
C LEU A 304 4.26 -1.45 -24.46
N ILE A 305 5.55 -1.63 -24.28
CA ILE A 305 6.48 -0.54 -23.98
C ILE A 305 7.34 -0.32 -25.20
N THR A 306 7.40 0.91 -25.71
CA THR A 306 8.24 1.27 -26.86
C THR A 306 9.20 2.39 -26.48
N PHE A 307 10.43 2.26 -26.97
CA PHE A 307 11.54 3.18 -26.65
C PHE A 307 12.05 3.84 -27.92
N SER A 308 12.34 5.11 -27.83
CA SER A 308 13.14 5.87 -28.79
C SER A 308 14.17 6.72 -28.05
N ASP A 309 15.06 7.43 -28.75
CA ASP A 309 16.14 8.20 -28.13
C ASP A 309 15.65 9.25 -27.13
N ARG A 310 14.45 9.82 -27.35
CA ARG A 310 13.88 10.88 -26.50
C ARG A 310 12.54 10.55 -25.88
N SER A 311 11.92 9.43 -26.26
CA SER A 311 10.54 9.14 -25.90
C SER A 311 10.38 7.68 -25.51
N GLU A 312 9.64 7.48 -24.44
CA GLU A 312 9.18 6.18 -23.99
C GLU A 312 7.66 6.19 -23.90
N TRP A 313 7.03 5.19 -24.53
CA TRP A 313 5.58 4.99 -24.47
C TRP A 313 5.26 3.71 -23.72
N VAL A 314 4.28 3.78 -22.86
CA VAL A 314 3.63 2.63 -22.24
C VAL A 314 2.18 2.61 -22.66
N TRP A 315 1.78 1.62 -23.43
CA TRP A 315 0.40 1.35 -23.85
C TRP A 315 -0.12 0.16 -23.09
N GLY A 316 -1.34 0.18 -22.62
CA GLY A 316 -1.85 -0.97 -21.91
C GLY A 316 -3.36 -1.06 -21.87
N ILE A 317 -3.79 -2.29 -21.63
CA ILE A 317 -5.16 -2.66 -21.30
C ILE A 317 -5.14 -3.50 -20.03
N ASN A 318 -6.07 -3.25 -19.13
CA ASN A 318 -6.28 -4.14 -17.98
C ASN A 318 -7.77 -4.48 -17.79
N LEU A 319 -7.98 -5.61 -17.18
CA LEU A 319 -9.27 -6.10 -16.73
C LEU A 319 -9.16 -6.39 -15.23
N TRP A 320 -10.04 -5.82 -14.45
CA TRP A 320 -10.19 -6.09 -13.03
C TRP A 320 -11.62 -6.57 -12.76
N SER A 321 -11.77 -7.69 -12.09
CA SER A 321 -13.04 -8.19 -11.59
C SER A 321 -12.94 -8.34 -10.08
N ASP A 322 -13.96 -7.87 -9.36
CA ASP A 322 -14.04 -7.94 -7.92
C ASP A 322 -15.45 -8.37 -7.50
N GLN A 323 -15.55 -9.51 -6.85
CA GLN A 323 -16.81 -10.13 -6.42
C GLN A 323 -16.74 -10.39 -4.93
N PHE A 324 -17.77 -9.96 -4.21
CA PHE A 324 -17.94 -10.26 -2.80
C PHE A 324 -19.25 -11.02 -2.59
N GLU A 325 -19.18 -12.11 -1.84
CA GLU A 325 -20.31 -12.92 -1.41
C GLU A 325 -20.44 -12.85 0.10
N HIS A 326 -21.56 -12.34 0.57
CA HIS A 326 -21.93 -12.33 1.98
C HIS A 326 -22.54 -13.67 2.36
N ARG A 327 -21.84 -14.49 3.16
CA ARG A 327 -22.22 -15.89 3.42
C ARG A 327 -23.16 -16.10 4.60
N GLU A 328 -23.14 -15.24 5.61
CA GLU A 328 -23.98 -15.35 6.81
C GLU A 328 -24.62 -14.02 7.17
N ALA A 329 -25.76 -13.71 6.55
CA ALA A 329 -26.60 -12.57 6.95
C ALA A 329 -27.51 -13.00 8.13
N ARG A 330 -27.02 -12.93 9.35
CA ARG A 330 -27.90 -12.96 10.53
C ARG A 330 -28.52 -11.56 10.71
N ALA A 331 -29.76 -11.37 10.24
CA ALA A 331 -30.49 -10.11 10.33
C ALA A 331 -29.71 -8.88 9.79
N GLY A 332 -29.70 -8.68 8.48
CA GLY A 332 -29.08 -7.54 7.81
C GLY A 332 -29.38 -7.56 6.32
N SER A 333 -29.00 -6.51 5.60
CA SER A 333 -29.04 -6.53 4.14
C SER A 333 -27.89 -7.39 3.59
N ASP A 334 -28.13 -8.04 2.45
CA ASP A 334 -27.08 -8.73 1.70
C ASP A 334 -26.12 -7.67 1.14
N LEU A 335 -24.84 -7.74 1.53
CA LEU A 335 -23.79 -6.82 1.09
C LEU A 335 -23.03 -7.32 -0.15
N SER A 336 -23.49 -8.39 -0.79
CA SER A 336 -22.85 -8.98 -1.95
C SER A 336 -22.83 -8.02 -3.14
N PHE A 337 -21.73 -8.04 -3.91
CA PHE A 337 -21.59 -7.25 -5.13
C PHE A 337 -20.69 -7.95 -6.15
N SER A 338 -20.74 -7.49 -7.40
CA SER A 338 -19.86 -7.93 -8.48
C SER A 338 -19.54 -6.75 -9.40
N ASN A 339 -18.27 -6.38 -9.47
CA ASN A 339 -17.77 -5.25 -10.24
C ASN A 339 -16.77 -5.69 -11.28
N ILE A 340 -16.82 -5.08 -12.47
CA ILE A 340 -15.85 -5.27 -13.55
C ILE A 340 -15.34 -3.89 -13.99
N ILE A 341 -14.02 -3.76 -14.11
CA ILE A 341 -13.38 -2.56 -14.66
C ILE A 341 -12.51 -2.97 -15.85
N VAL A 342 -12.74 -2.33 -16.99
CA VAL A 342 -11.88 -2.43 -18.19
C VAL A 342 -11.19 -1.10 -18.37
N GLY A 343 -9.87 -1.08 -18.30
CA GLY A 343 -9.06 0.13 -18.41
C GLY A 343 -8.16 0.11 -19.64
N LEU A 344 -8.23 1.18 -20.44
CA LEU A 344 -7.27 1.46 -21.52
C LEU A 344 -6.41 2.64 -21.11
N PHE A 345 -5.08 2.53 -21.28
CA PHE A 345 -4.19 3.62 -20.90
C PHE A 345 -2.99 3.76 -21.85
N ALA A 346 -2.52 5.01 -21.93
CA ALA A 346 -1.30 5.35 -22.60
C ALA A 346 -0.53 6.39 -21.77
N GLN A 347 0.77 6.19 -21.64
CA GLN A 347 1.66 7.14 -20.98
C GLN A 347 2.87 7.38 -21.86
N ASN A 348 3.22 8.65 -22.05
CA ASN A 348 4.43 9.05 -22.74
C ASN A 348 5.36 9.78 -21.79
N THR A 349 6.60 9.35 -21.70
CA THR A 349 7.68 10.09 -21.06
C THR A 349 8.61 10.62 -22.12
N PHE A 350 8.75 11.94 -22.21
CA PHE A 350 9.48 12.64 -23.28
C PHE A 350 10.54 13.58 -22.73
N ASN A 351 11.79 13.38 -23.15
CA ASN A 351 12.91 14.27 -22.83
C ASN A 351 12.86 15.50 -23.76
N LEU A 352 12.25 16.60 -23.28
CA LEU A 352 12.14 17.87 -24.00
C LEU A 352 13.51 18.47 -24.30
N THR A 353 14.37 18.47 -23.28
CA THR A 353 15.77 18.86 -23.32
C THR A 353 16.60 17.96 -22.42
N GLN A 354 17.90 18.22 -22.27
CA GLN A 354 18.74 17.54 -21.28
C GLN A 354 18.35 17.84 -19.81
N LYS A 355 17.59 18.92 -19.59
CA LYS A 355 17.18 19.39 -18.25
C LYS A 355 15.68 19.25 -17.98
N TRP A 356 14.89 19.02 -19.01
CA TRP A 356 13.44 18.95 -18.90
C TRP A 356 12.93 17.62 -19.44
N THR A 357 12.19 16.91 -18.59
CA THR A 357 11.46 15.70 -18.97
C THR A 357 9.99 15.87 -18.62
N SER A 358 9.09 15.53 -19.54
CA SER A 358 7.65 15.51 -19.32
C SER A 358 7.13 14.09 -19.31
N GLU A 359 6.10 13.84 -18.52
CA GLU A 359 5.32 12.61 -18.54
C GLU A 359 3.85 12.97 -18.65
N LEU A 360 3.20 12.50 -19.72
CA LEU A 360 1.80 12.73 -20.01
C LEU A 360 1.10 11.37 -20.03
N GLY A 361 0.04 11.24 -19.27
CA GLY A 361 -0.75 10.03 -19.18
C GLY A 361 -2.23 10.29 -19.44
N MET A 362 -2.88 9.34 -20.09
CA MET A 362 -4.32 9.30 -20.30
C MET A 362 -4.80 7.88 -20.04
N ARG A 363 -5.87 7.77 -19.26
CA ARG A 363 -6.55 6.51 -19.01
C ARG A 363 -8.06 6.68 -19.16
N VAL A 364 -8.70 5.67 -19.71
CA VAL A 364 -10.17 5.56 -19.77
C VAL A 364 -10.54 4.24 -19.13
N ASP A 365 -11.35 4.30 -18.08
CA ASP A 365 -11.92 3.14 -17.40
C ASP A 365 -13.41 3.05 -17.71
N TYR A 366 -13.88 1.87 -18.10
CA TYR A 366 -15.28 1.49 -18.05
C TYR A 366 -15.51 0.63 -16.80
N GLN A 367 -16.44 1.05 -15.95
CA GLN A 367 -16.81 0.35 -14.73
C GLN A 367 -18.28 -0.05 -14.83
N SER A 368 -18.60 -1.32 -14.50
CA SER A 368 -19.91 -1.92 -14.75
C SER A 368 -21.11 -1.15 -14.17
N ASP A 369 -20.93 -0.47 -13.03
CA ASP A 369 -22.02 0.19 -12.29
C ASP A 369 -22.03 1.72 -12.41
N TYR A 370 -20.89 2.32 -12.84
CA TYR A 370 -20.67 3.78 -12.82
C TYR A 370 -20.19 4.35 -14.15
N ASP A 371 -20.29 3.58 -15.25
CA ASP A 371 -19.95 3.98 -16.63
C ASP A 371 -18.47 4.34 -16.84
N VAL A 372 -18.19 5.44 -17.50
CA VAL A 372 -16.88 5.79 -18.05
C VAL A 372 -16.20 6.90 -17.26
N PHE A 373 -14.92 6.67 -16.89
CA PHE A 373 -14.05 7.66 -16.27
C PHE A 373 -12.87 7.98 -17.19
N VAL A 374 -12.55 9.28 -17.33
CA VAL A 374 -11.39 9.77 -18.10
C VAL A 374 -10.41 10.40 -17.14
N LEU A 375 -9.18 9.86 -17.09
CA LEU A 375 -8.19 10.15 -16.06
C LEU A 375 -6.89 10.70 -16.69
N PRO A 376 -6.82 12.01 -17.00
CA PRO A 376 -5.59 12.65 -17.43
C PRO A 376 -4.61 12.83 -16.26
N ARG A 377 -3.31 12.74 -16.58
CA ARG A 377 -2.21 12.99 -15.65
C ARG A 377 -1.06 13.67 -16.35
N ILE A 378 -0.40 14.58 -15.65
CA ILE A 378 0.82 15.26 -16.11
C ILE A 378 1.87 15.25 -15.01
N SER A 379 3.13 15.05 -15.38
CA SER A 379 4.28 15.29 -14.52
C SER A 379 5.41 15.95 -15.32
N LEU A 380 6.12 16.87 -14.69
CA LEU A 380 7.26 17.58 -15.24
C LEU A 380 8.45 17.44 -14.29
N LEU A 381 9.60 17.13 -14.85
CA LEU A 381 10.88 17.09 -14.17
C LEU A 381 11.77 18.19 -14.74
N PHE A 382 12.38 19.01 -13.87
CA PHE A 382 13.36 20.00 -14.23
C PHE A 382 14.63 19.83 -13.40
N GLU A 383 15.75 19.62 -14.06
CA GLU A 383 17.08 19.41 -13.47
C GLU A 383 18.04 20.53 -13.93
N PRO A 384 18.00 21.71 -13.29
CA PRO A 384 18.90 22.81 -13.66
C PRO A 384 20.37 22.44 -13.42
N THR A 385 20.66 21.65 -12.39
CA THR A 385 21.98 21.13 -12.02
C THR A 385 21.88 19.68 -11.53
N GLU A 386 22.98 18.97 -11.43
CA GLU A 386 23.04 17.60 -10.89
C GLU A 386 22.58 17.50 -9.41
N CYS A 387 22.65 18.62 -8.69
CA CYS A 387 22.30 18.67 -7.26
C CYS A 387 20.88 19.15 -6.98
N LEU A 388 20.20 19.77 -7.96
CA LEU A 388 18.89 20.40 -7.76
C LEU A 388 17.88 19.87 -8.78
N THR A 389 16.78 19.36 -8.25
CA THR A 389 15.68 18.79 -9.03
C THR A 389 14.36 19.38 -8.59
N PHE A 390 13.51 19.75 -9.54
CA PHE A 390 12.13 20.15 -9.32
C PHE A 390 11.20 19.17 -10.03
N ARG A 391 10.11 18.78 -9.36
CA ARG A 391 9.04 17.99 -9.98
C ARG A 391 7.70 18.66 -9.72
N LEU A 392 6.87 18.70 -10.75
CA LEU A 392 5.48 19.15 -10.67
C LEU A 392 4.60 18.04 -11.23
N GLY A 393 3.62 17.59 -10.47
CA GLY A 393 2.71 16.53 -10.90
C GLY A 393 1.26 16.85 -10.55
N GLY A 394 0.33 16.27 -11.32
CA GLY A 394 -1.09 16.37 -11.02
C GLY A 394 -1.91 15.43 -11.88
N GLY A 395 -3.11 15.13 -11.42
CA GLY A 395 -4.03 14.21 -12.10
C GLY A 395 -5.40 14.14 -11.47
N ILE A 396 -6.24 13.34 -12.09
CA ILE A 396 -7.61 13.05 -11.68
C ILE A 396 -7.69 11.58 -11.26
N GLY A 397 -8.50 11.28 -10.25
CA GLY A 397 -8.79 9.92 -9.80
C GLY A 397 -10.27 9.77 -9.47
N TYR A 398 -10.72 8.54 -9.29
CA TYR A 398 -12.06 8.22 -8.80
C TYR A 398 -12.02 7.03 -7.84
N LYS A 399 -13.05 6.89 -7.02
CA LYS A 399 -13.28 5.71 -6.19
C LYS A 399 -14.76 5.36 -6.23
N THR A 400 -15.04 4.13 -6.62
CA THR A 400 -16.44 3.62 -6.57
C THR A 400 -16.86 3.39 -5.13
N PRO A 401 -18.13 3.69 -4.78
CA PRO A 401 -18.69 3.40 -3.48
C PRO A 401 -18.50 1.95 -3.06
N THR A 402 -18.17 1.75 -1.79
CA THR A 402 -18.04 0.42 -1.18
C THR A 402 -18.48 0.44 0.28
N VAL A 403 -19.09 -0.64 0.74
CA VAL A 403 -19.43 -0.82 2.16
C VAL A 403 -18.19 -1.08 3.02
N PHE A 404 -17.06 -1.42 2.42
CA PHE A 404 -15.82 -1.74 3.13
C PHE A 404 -15.00 -0.49 3.41
N SER A 405 -15.45 0.28 4.41
CA SER A 405 -14.79 1.46 4.95
C SER A 405 -14.34 1.23 6.40
N GLU A 406 -13.48 2.12 6.92
CA GLU A 406 -13.06 2.06 8.32
C GLU A 406 -14.23 2.21 9.31
N GLU A 407 -15.24 3.03 8.96
CA GLU A 407 -16.44 3.23 9.78
C GLU A 407 -17.27 1.95 9.86
N ALA A 408 -17.50 1.29 8.73
CA ALA A 408 -18.24 0.03 8.65
C ALA A 408 -17.51 -1.11 9.37
N GLU A 409 -16.19 -1.17 9.24
CA GLU A 409 -15.32 -2.15 9.94
C GLU A 409 -15.41 -2.01 11.46
N ARG A 410 -15.50 -0.78 11.99
CA ARG A 410 -15.67 -0.55 13.45
C ARG A 410 -17.02 -1.07 13.98
N LEU A 411 -18.01 -1.20 13.12
CA LEU A 411 -19.31 -1.79 13.43
C LEU A 411 -19.35 -3.29 13.10
N GLN A 412 -18.23 -3.90 12.69
CA GLN A 412 -18.14 -5.26 12.17
C GLN A 412 -19.18 -5.52 11.07
N PHE A 413 -19.51 -4.50 10.27
CA PHE A 413 -20.52 -4.51 9.21
C PHE A 413 -21.96 -4.77 9.71
N ARG A 414 -22.22 -4.61 11.02
CA ARG A 414 -23.51 -4.88 11.63
C ARG A 414 -24.53 -3.81 11.27
N ASN A 415 -25.72 -4.23 10.79
CA ASN A 415 -26.87 -3.38 10.45
C ASN A 415 -26.54 -2.28 9.41
N ILE A 416 -25.65 -2.56 8.49
CA ILE A 416 -25.34 -1.65 7.37
C ILE A 416 -26.19 -2.05 6.17
N LEU A 417 -26.80 -1.06 5.52
CA LEU A 417 -27.55 -1.26 4.29
C LEU A 417 -26.61 -1.41 3.09
N ALA A 418 -27.02 -2.24 2.14
CA ALA A 418 -26.29 -2.38 0.88
C ALA A 418 -26.27 -1.07 0.10
N ILE A 419 -25.19 -0.83 -0.63
CA ILE A 419 -25.06 0.32 -1.52
C ILE A 419 -25.85 0.05 -2.80
N SER A 420 -26.68 1.04 -3.17
CA SER A 420 -27.39 1.07 -4.46
C SER A 420 -26.59 1.94 -5.45
N PRO A 421 -26.03 1.37 -6.53
CA PRO A 421 -25.29 2.15 -7.53
C PRO A 421 -26.11 3.25 -8.21
N SER A 422 -27.44 3.10 -8.27
CA SER A 422 -28.34 4.12 -8.84
C SER A 422 -28.53 5.36 -7.97
N GLU A 423 -28.18 5.28 -6.68
CA GLU A 423 -28.42 6.36 -5.71
C GLU A 423 -27.13 7.11 -5.34
N LEU A 424 -25.98 6.49 -5.52
CA LEU A 424 -24.68 7.04 -5.15
C LEU A 424 -23.78 7.21 -6.38
N GLN A 425 -22.98 8.26 -6.38
CA GLN A 425 -22.00 8.55 -7.42
C GLN A 425 -20.62 8.06 -6.99
N ALA A 426 -19.71 7.89 -7.95
CA ALA A 426 -18.30 7.71 -7.63
C ALA A 426 -17.73 8.95 -6.93
N GLU A 427 -16.84 8.74 -5.97
CA GLU A 427 -16.01 9.80 -5.42
C GLU A 427 -14.99 10.21 -6.49
N GLU A 428 -14.89 11.50 -6.79
CA GLU A 428 -13.97 12.03 -7.80
C GLU A 428 -12.92 12.91 -7.14
N SER A 429 -11.69 12.81 -7.60
CA SER A 429 -10.59 13.60 -7.06
C SER A 429 -9.82 14.38 -8.13
N ILE A 430 -9.31 15.53 -7.74
CA ILE A 430 -8.27 16.27 -8.43
C ILE A 430 -7.16 16.60 -7.44
N GLY A 431 -5.93 16.33 -7.83
CA GLY A 431 -4.78 16.56 -6.96
C GLY A 431 -3.54 16.99 -7.73
N GLY A 432 -2.64 17.66 -7.02
CA GLY A 432 -1.33 18.06 -7.54
C GLY A 432 -0.28 18.14 -6.44
N ASN A 433 0.97 18.04 -6.85
CA ASN A 433 2.13 18.14 -5.98
C ASN A 433 3.27 18.89 -6.65
N PHE A 434 4.09 19.51 -5.81
CA PHE A 434 5.34 20.17 -6.21
C PHE A 434 6.46 19.72 -5.28
N ASP A 435 7.53 19.17 -5.85
CA ASP A 435 8.67 18.60 -5.13
C ASP A 435 9.94 19.35 -5.47
N ILE A 436 10.74 19.64 -4.46
CA ILE A 436 12.08 20.22 -4.55
C ILE A 436 13.04 19.25 -3.89
N ASN A 437 14.02 18.78 -4.63
CA ASN A 437 15.09 17.93 -4.09
C ASN A 437 16.44 18.60 -4.30
N TYR A 438 17.14 18.87 -3.20
CA TYR A 438 18.45 19.48 -3.23
C TYR A 438 19.47 18.61 -2.50
N ARG A 439 20.57 18.30 -3.18
CA ARG A 439 21.69 17.50 -2.66
C ARG A 439 22.93 18.33 -2.65
N TRP A 440 23.51 18.52 -1.50
CA TRP A 440 24.70 19.32 -1.34
C TRP A 440 25.85 18.49 -0.77
N PRO A 441 26.79 18.03 -1.62
CA PRO A 441 28.07 17.51 -1.15
C PRO A 441 28.93 18.67 -0.66
N ILE A 442 28.93 18.93 0.64
CA ILE A 442 29.62 20.09 1.25
C ILE A 442 31.12 19.82 1.28
N THR A 443 31.50 18.60 1.67
CA THR A 443 32.88 18.08 1.63
C THR A 443 32.82 16.57 1.35
N ASP A 444 33.96 15.92 1.11
CA ASP A 444 34.05 14.44 0.94
C ASP A 444 33.48 13.67 2.15
N LYS A 445 33.37 14.31 3.33
CA LYS A 445 32.90 13.72 4.57
C LYS A 445 31.53 14.20 5.02
N LEU A 446 31.05 15.31 4.45
CA LEU A 446 29.82 15.97 4.88
C LEU A 446 28.90 16.20 3.70
N SER A 447 27.72 15.61 3.75
CA SER A 447 26.67 15.82 2.77
C SER A 447 25.32 16.16 3.42
N LEU A 448 24.54 16.99 2.74
CA LEU A 448 23.16 17.35 3.09
C LEU A 448 22.25 17.01 1.92
N SER A 449 21.18 16.31 2.19
CA SER A 449 20.08 16.12 1.24
C SER A 449 18.80 16.68 1.86
N LEU A 450 18.12 17.53 1.11
CA LEU A 450 16.84 18.15 1.49
C LEU A 450 15.82 17.84 0.40
N ASN A 451 14.70 17.24 0.78
CA ASN A 451 13.55 17.06 -0.08
C ASN A 451 12.33 17.74 0.56
N SER A 452 11.61 18.54 -0.22
CA SER A 452 10.39 19.23 0.22
C SER A 452 9.28 18.99 -0.78
N LEU A 453 8.17 18.44 -0.33
CA LEU A 453 6.98 18.15 -1.11
C LEU A 453 5.82 19.00 -0.64
N PHE A 454 5.20 19.76 -1.52
CA PHE A 454 3.94 20.46 -1.32
C PHE A 454 2.83 19.68 -2.02
N PHE A 455 1.68 19.53 -1.40
CA PHE A 455 0.58 18.76 -1.97
C PHE A 455 -0.78 19.42 -1.70
N TYR A 456 -1.71 19.16 -2.62
CA TYR A 456 -3.12 19.46 -2.51
C TYR A 456 -3.94 18.40 -3.22
N THR A 457 -4.99 17.90 -2.57
CA THR A 457 -5.96 16.99 -3.19
C THR A 457 -7.35 17.33 -2.68
N LYS A 458 -8.32 17.41 -3.60
CA LYS A 458 -9.74 17.58 -3.30
C LYS A 458 -10.53 16.37 -3.81
N ILE A 459 -11.39 15.82 -2.95
CA ILE A 459 -12.26 14.68 -3.24
C ILE A 459 -13.72 15.16 -3.13
N LYS A 460 -14.46 15.02 -4.22
CA LYS A 460 -15.90 15.32 -4.29
C LYS A 460 -16.71 14.06 -3.99
N ASN A 461 -17.96 14.25 -3.56
CA ASN A 461 -18.93 13.19 -3.28
C ASN A 461 -18.39 12.13 -2.30
N PRO A 462 -17.71 12.50 -1.18
CA PRO A 462 -17.23 11.50 -0.22
C PRO A 462 -18.40 10.73 0.37
N LEU A 463 -18.21 9.41 0.52
CA LEU A 463 -19.16 8.56 1.21
C LEU A 463 -19.10 8.81 2.71
N VAL A 464 -20.27 8.96 3.33
CA VAL A 464 -20.44 9.14 4.78
C VAL A 464 -21.42 8.09 5.30
N LEU A 465 -21.03 7.36 6.34
CA LEU A 465 -21.90 6.42 7.02
C LEU A 465 -22.76 7.15 8.05
N THR A 466 -24.07 7.14 7.85
CA THR A 466 -25.04 7.83 8.70
C THR A 466 -26.00 6.85 9.36
N LYS A 467 -26.37 7.13 10.62
CA LYS A 467 -27.41 6.39 11.30
C LYS A 467 -28.77 6.85 10.77
N VAL A 468 -29.61 5.89 10.38
CA VAL A 468 -30.99 6.17 9.97
C VAL A 468 -31.96 5.81 11.08
N ASP A 469 -33.04 6.57 11.18
CA ASP A 469 -34.15 6.26 12.09
C ASP A 469 -34.79 4.94 11.65
N ALA A 470 -35.11 4.09 12.63
CA ALA A 470 -35.47 2.70 12.46
C ALA A 470 -36.44 2.43 11.30
N ILE A 471 -35.90 1.93 10.19
CA ILE A 471 -36.70 1.35 9.13
C ILE A 471 -36.89 -0.12 9.48
N LEU A 472 -38.17 -0.50 9.74
CA LEU A 472 -38.63 -1.89 9.85
C LEU A 472 -37.78 -2.82 10.71
N ALA A 473 -37.98 -2.78 12.02
CA ALA A 473 -37.56 -3.82 12.98
C ALA A 473 -36.05 -3.98 13.34
N LEU A 474 -35.15 -3.21 12.76
CA LEU A 474 -33.70 -3.26 13.12
C LEU A 474 -33.30 -1.96 13.84
N PRO A 475 -33.08 -1.96 15.15
CA PRO A 475 -32.53 -0.80 15.84
C PRO A 475 -31.09 -0.55 15.43
N ASN A 476 -30.70 0.73 15.32
CA ASN A 476 -29.35 1.15 14.93
C ASN A 476 -28.92 0.71 13.52
N THR A 477 -29.74 0.98 12.52
CA THR A 477 -29.41 0.79 11.11
C THR A 477 -28.57 1.95 10.59
N PHE A 478 -27.61 1.64 9.71
CA PHE A 478 -26.70 2.61 9.08
C PHE A 478 -26.79 2.49 7.57
N GLU A 479 -26.71 3.63 6.88
CA GLU A 479 -26.62 3.70 5.43
C GLU A 479 -25.48 4.61 4.97
N PHE A 480 -24.96 4.35 3.80
CA PHE A 480 -24.02 5.24 3.13
C PHE A 480 -24.79 6.29 2.33
N SER A 481 -24.42 7.55 2.51
CA SER A 481 -24.99 8.69 1.80
C SER A 481 -23.89 9.61 1.27
N GLN A 482 -24.24 10.47 0.34
CA GLN A 482 -23.37 11.50 -0.23
C GLN A 482 -24.02 12.86 -0.08
N PRO A 483 -23.89 13.49 1.08
CA PRO A 483 -24.33 14.85 1.26
C PRO A 483 -23.54 15.79 0.34
N ASN A 484 -24.04 17.00 0.10
CA ASN A 484 -23.30 18.02 -0.65
C ASN A 484 -22.05 18.45 0.11
N SER A 485 -20.95 17.71 -0.11
CA SER A 485 -19.71 17.81 0.66
C SER A 485 -18.48 17.51 -0.21
N TYR A 486 -17.33 17.85 0.30
CA TYR A 486 -16.04 17.42 -0.24
C TYR A 486 -15.02 17.30 0.90
N VAL A 487 -14.01 16.48 0.67
CA VAL A 487 -12.83 16.40 1.53
C VAL A 487 -11.66 17.02 0.79
N ASP A 488 -10.87 17.86 1.46
CA ASP A 488 -9.60 18.32 0.92
C ASP A 488 -8.45 18.07 1.90
N THR A 489 -7.29 17.83 1.34
CA THR A 489 -6.02 17.75 2.07
C THR A 489 -4.99 18.64 1.40
N LYS A 490 -4.23 19.35 2.22
CA LYS A 490 -3.11 20.18 1.78
C LYS A 490 -2.00 20.16 2.82
N GLY A 491 -0.78 20.31 2.37
CA GLY A 491 0.33 20.28 3.31
C GLY A 491 1.71 20.34 2.71
N ILE A 492 2.67 20.08 3.58
CA ILE A 492 4.09 20.01 3.24
C ILE A 492 4.74 18.82 3.94
N GLU A 493 5.61 18.13 3.22
CA GLU A 493 6.52 17.13 3.77
C GLU A 493 7.96 17.61 3.55
N ILE A 494 8.79 17.52 4.58
CA ILE A 494 10.20 17.86 4.54
C ILE A 494 10.99 16.65 5.01
N ASN A 495 11.93 16.20 4.18
CA ASN A 495 12.90 15.16 4.52
C ASN A 495 14.30 15.75 4.43
N MET A 496 15.03 15.70 5.52
CA MET A 496 16.41 16.12 5.59
C MET A 496 17.28 14.94 6.01
N LYS A 497 18.34 14.71 5.26
CA LYS A 497 19.38 13.75 5.62
C LYS A 497 20.71 14.48 5.70
N TRP A 498 21.32 14.41 6.86
CA TRP A 498 22.66 14.90 7.11
C TRP A 498 23.58 13.71 7.35
N SER A 499 24.67 13.62 6.59
CA SER A 499 25.68 12.57 6.75
C SER A 499 27.03 13.20 7.02
N TYR A 500 27.68 12.80 8.11
CA TYR A 500 29.04 13.25 8.49
C TYR A 500 29.86 12.05 8.95
N ASN A 501 30.82 11.62 8.13
CA ASN A 501 31.58 10.37 8.31
C ASN A 501 30.60 9.19 8.58
N ASP A 502 30.74 8.59 9.78
CA ASP A 502 29.96 7.46 10.26
C ASP A 502 28.62 7.86 10.89
N PHE A 503 28.30 9.16 10.97
CA PHE A 503 27.04 9.67 11.53
C PHE A 503 26.04 10.02 10.43
N LYS A 504 24.81 9.58 10.60
CA LYS A 504 23.67 9.92 9.74
C LYS A 504 22.51 10.43 10.60
N LEU A 505 22.00 11.63 10.30
CA LEU A 505 20.83 12.20 10.94
C LEU A 505 19.71 12.34 9.90
N PHE A 506 18.59 11.68 10.14
CA PHE A 506 17.38 11.81 9.35
C PHE A 506 16.36 12.63 10.12
N ILE A 507 15.78 13.63 9.49
CA ILE A 507 14.69 14.44 10.02
C ILE A 507 13.57 14.43 8.99
N GLY A 508 12.39 13.95 9.41
CA GLY A 508 11.16 13.99 8.64
C GLY A 508 10.14 14.88 9.35
N TYR A 509 9.53 15.81 8.63
CA TYR A 509 8.43 16.63 9.12
C TYR A 509 7.28 16.60 8.13
N THR A 510 6.07 16.41 8.63
CA THR A 510 4.84 16.47 7.85
C THR A 510 3.88 17.44 8.52
N TYR A 511 3.38 18.37 7.74
CA TYR A 511 2.16 19.13 8.04
C TYR A 511 1.08 18.70 7.06
N ALA A 512 -0.07 18.24 7.56
CA ALA A 512 -1.23 17.84 6.76
C ALA A 512 -2.50 18.43 7.39
N ASP A 513 -3.14 19.32 6.65
CA ASP A 513 -4.43 19.92 7.00
C ASP A 513 -5.50 19.22 6.16
N VAL A 514 -6.31 18.36 6.80
CA VAL A 514 -7.36 17.57 6.15
C VAL A 514 -8.71 17.97 6.70
N ASN A 515 -9.58 18.47 5.82
CA ASN A 515 -10.86 19.03 6.19
C ASN A 515 -12.01 18.38 5.43
N GLU A 516 -13.07 18.14 6.15
CA GLU A 516 -14.38 17.75 5.62
C GLU A 516 -15.28 18.99 5.56
N HIS A 517 -15.75 19.31 4.36
CA HIS A 517 -16.65 20.43 4.11
C HIS A 517 -18.07 19.89 3.92
N TYR A 518 -18.94 20.19 4.87
CA TYR A 518 -20.29 19.66 4.92
C TYR A 518 -21.31 20.76 5.20
N ASN A 519 -22.25 20.99 4.28
CA ASN A 519 -23.35 21.99 4.43
C ASN A 519 -22.84 23.38 4.88
N GLY A 520 -21.72 23.85 4.30
CA GLY A 520 -21.12 25.14 4.62
C GLY A 520 -20.33 25.19 5.94
N LYS A 521 -20.21 24.08 6.64
CA LYS A 521 -19.35 23.92 7.83
C LYS A 521 -18.07 23.19 7.44
N VAL A 522 -16.99 23.54 8.12
CA VAL A 522 -15.68 22.86 7.99
C VAL A 522 -15.41 22.11 9.29
N LYS A 523 -15.03 20.85 9.16
CA LYS A 523 -14.66 19.97 10.26
C LYS A 523 -13.34 19.31 9.94
N GLU A 524 -12.45 19.23 10.92
CA GLU A 524 -11.22 18.48 10.79
C GLU A 524 -11.53 16.99 10.57
N PHE A 525 -10.81 16.36 9.64
CA PHE A 525 -10.95 14.94 9.37
C PHE A 525 -10.45 14.12 10.56
N PRO A 526 -11.20 13.10 11.01
CA PRO A 526 -10.87 12.38 12.24
C PRO A 526 -9.58 11.57 12.12
N LEU A 527 -8.88 11.40 13.25
CA LEU A 527 -7.67 10.58 13.39
C LEU A 527 -6.49 11.03 12.51
N VAL A 528 -6.45 12.30 12.11
CA VAL A 528 -5.31 12.89 11.40
C VAL A 528 -4.50 13.74 12.38
N ALA A 529 -3.20 13.49 12.46
CA ALA A 529 -2.28 14.37 13.17
C ALA A 529 -1.80 15.45 12.19
N ASN A 530 -2.15 16.73 12.46
CA ASN A 530 -1.77 17.85 11.60
C ASN A 530 -0.26 18.04 11.52
N HIS A 531 0.46 17.76 12.60
CA HIS A 531 1.90 17.85 12.67
C HIS A 531 2.51 16.51 13.06
N ARG A 532 3.51 16.08 12.31
CA ARG A 532 4.29 14.89 12.61
C ARG A 532 5.76 15.16 12.41
N PHE A 533 6.57 14.73 13.36
CA PHE A 533 8.02 14.85 13.35
C PHE A 533 8.64 13.48 13.61
N ASN A 534 9.53 13.05 12.72
CA ASN A 534 10.31 11.83 12.82
C ASN A 534 11.79 12.21 12.83
N ASN A 535 12.59 11.61 13.69
CA ASN A 535 14.04 11.76 13.66
C ASN A 535 14.71 10.43 13.96
N VAL A 536 15.79 10.16 13.26
CA VAL A 536 16.65 8.99 13.47
C VAL A 536 18.09 9.47 13.42
N LEU A 537 18.84 9.22 14.49
CA LEU A 537 20.27 9.42 14.54
C LEU A 537 20.95 8.06 14.51
N MET A 538 21.81 7.85 13.54
CA MET A 538 22.54 6.60 13.37
C MET A 538 24.05 6.85 13.47
N TYR A 539 24.74 5.94 14.10
CA TYR A 539 26.18 5.81 14.04
C TYR A 539 26.55 4.46 13.44
N GLU A 540 27.23 4.47 12.32
CA GLU A 540 27.62 3.27 11.57
C GLU A 540 29.12 3.28 11.34
N LYS A 541 29.81 2.34 11.94
CA LYS A 541 31.24 2.11 11.64
C LYS A 541 31.33 0.97 10.64
N HIS A 542 31.72 1.30 9.41
CA HIS A 542 31.82 0.36 8.31
C HIS A 542 32.30 -1.03 8.76
N GLU A 543 31.51 -2.07 8.43
CA GLU A 543 31.74 -3.50 8.61
C GLU A 543 31.78 -4.03 10.07
N ASN A 544 31.68 -3.21 11.11
CA ASN A 544 31.88 -3.67 12.49
C ASN A 544 30.70 -3.45 13.44
N PHE A 545 29.99 -2.33 13.36
CA PHE A 545 29.03 -1.98 14.39
C PHE A 545 28.13 -0.80 13.99
N TRP A 546 26.83 -0.87 14.27
CA TRP A 546 25.90 0.25 14.14
C TRP A 546 25.01 0.39 15.38
N ILE A 547 24.61 1.63 15.70
CA ILE A 547 23.59 2.00 16.72
C ILE A 547 22.65 3.02 16.06
N GLY A 548 21.35 2.79 16.17
CA GLY A 548 20.30 3.71 15.72
C GLY A 548 19.21 3.89 16.76
#